data_1f67823c6baf7c3435dc1db0f52cf594
#
_entry.id   1f67823c6baf7c3435dc1db0f52cf594
#
_cell.length_a   1.000
_cell.length_b   1.000
_cell.length_c   1.000
_cell.angle_alpha   90.00
_cell.angle_beta   90.00
_cell.angle_gamma   90.00
#
_symmetry.space_group_name_H-M   'P 1'
#
loop_
_entity.id
_entity.type
_entity.pdbx_description
1 polymer ?
#
loop_
_entity_poly.entity_id
_entity_poly.type
_entity_poly.pdbx_seq_one_letter_code
_entity_poly.pdbx_strand_id
1 'polypeptide(L)'
;ILALKDQIPGRSKDQVRAFISRIVEEINRLLADDIRRAVTAAVDRRRHSPIPSAAALDYKDTIRRNLKNYNPDLKRLVPEHFYFYDRTTSNAANKYTVILDVDQSGSMGESVIYSSVISCILASIASVKTRIVAFDTKITDLTEQCEDPVDLLFGFQLGGGTDIEKSVAYCQQFMENPGKTLFFLVSDLMEGGNRAGLLRRIREMKESGVTVVCLLTIADGGKPYYDEQIAGRIASMDVPCFACNPQKMPELLERALKGQDLNAFQKELSRSSN
;
A
#
# COMPACT_ATOMS: atom_id res chain seq x y z
N ILE A 1 23.60 -9.81 0.11
CA ILE A 1 24.04 -9.11 -1.12
C ILE A 1 23.72 -7.62 -1.01
N LEU A 2 22.48 -7.23 -0.71
CA LEU A 2 22.08 -5.81 -0.63
C LEU A 2 22.86 -5.03 0.44
N ALA A 3 23.12 -5.61 1.60
CA ALA A 3 23.94 -5.00 2.65
C ALA A 3 25.40 -4.74 2.26
N LEU A 4 25.89 -5.41 1.23
CA LEU A 4 27.28 -5.33 0.75
C LEU A 4 27.39 -4.63 -0.62
N LYS A 5 26.31 -4.06 -1.15
CA LYS A 5 26.26 -3.51 -2.51
C LYS A 5 27.34 -2.48 -2.82
N ASP A 6 27.73 -1.67 -1.82
CA ASP A 6 28.74 -0.62 -1.97
C ASP A 6 30.18 -1.16 -1.95
N GLN A 7 30.37 -2.41 -1.49
CA GLN A 7 31.67 -3.09 -1.44
C GLN A 7 31.91 -4.01 -2.64
N ILE A 8 30.89 -4.18 -3.52
CA ILE A 8 30.98 -5.06 -4.69
C ILE A 8 31.81 -4.38 -5.78
N PRO A 9 32.88 -5.05 -6.31
CA PRO A 9 33.65 -4.53 -7.43
C PRO A 9 32.77 -4.28 -8.67
N GLY A 10 33.09 -3.26 -9.47
CA GLY A 10 32.24 -2.80 -10.59
C GLY A 10 31.81 -3.91 -11.57
N ARG A 11 32.72 -4.85 -11.90
CA ARG A 11 32.38 -6.00 -12.76
C ARG A 11 31.38 -6.98 -12.16
N SER A 12 31.30 -7.03 -10.83
CA SER A 12 30.32 -7.90 -10.13
C SER A 12 28.97 -7.19 -9.89
N LYS A 13 28.94 -5.85 -9.97
CA LYS A 13 27.68 -5.10 -9.83
C LYS A 13 26.66 -5.46 -10.90
N ASP A 14 27.09 -5.62 -12.14
CA ASP A 14 26.20 -5.98 -13.26
C ASP A 14 25.62 -7.39 -13.08
N GLN A 15 26.40 -8.33 -12.56
CA GLN A 15 25.93 -9.69 -12.29
C GLN A 15 24.94 -9.70 -11.13
N VAL A 16 25.20 -8.94 -10.07
CA VAL A 16 24.28 -8.78 -8.94
C VAL A 16 22.99 -8.11 -9.39
N ARG A 17 23.08 -7.05 -10.20
CA ARG A 17 21.91 -6.38 -10.78
C ARG A 17 21.10 -7.34 -11.63
N ALA A 18 21.72 -8.12 -12.50
CA ALA A 18 21.04 -9.11 -13.34
C ALA A 18 20.37 -10.21 -12.50
N PHE A 19 20.97 -10.65 -11.40
CA PHE A 19 20.38 -11.62 -10.49
C PHE A 19 19.16 -11.02 -9.77
N ILE A 20 19.27 -9.81 -9.23
CA ILE A 20 18.18 -9.09 -8.58
C ILE A 20 17.03 -8.83 -9.57
N SER A 21 17.35 -8.40 -10.81
CA SER A 21 16.33 -8.19 -11.86
C SER A 21 15.47 -9.42 -12.10
N ARG A 22 16.06 -10.62 -12.11
CA ARG A 22 15.29 -11.86 -12.27
C ARG A 22 14.31 -12.12 -11.12
N ILE A 23 14.75 -11.85 -9.88
CA ILE A 23 13.88 -11.99 -8.70
C ILE A 23 12.73 -10.97 -8.79
N VAL A 24 13.05 -9.71 -9.09
CA VAL A 24 12.08 -8.63 -9.23
C VAL A 24 11.08 -8.91 -10.35
N GLU A 25 11.54 -9.39 -11.51
CA GLU A 25 10.69 -9.78 -12.64
C GLU A 25 9.72 -10.91 -12.25
N GLU A 26 10.20 -11.91 -11.52
CA GLU A 26 9.35 -13.02 -11.06
C GLU A 26 8.28 -12.52 -10.09
N ILE A 27 8.64 -11.69 -9.10
CA ILE A 27 7.70 -11.10 -8.15
C ILE A 27 6.69 -10.22 -8.89
N ASN A 28 7.15 -9.38 -9.82
CA ASN A 28 6.29 -8.51 -10.60
C ASN A 28 5.29 -9.33 -11.44
N ARG A 29 5.74 -10.40 -12.09
CA ARG A 29 4.89 -11.32 -12.85
C ARG A 29 3.78 -11.93 -11.99
N LEU A 30 4.09 -12.28 -10.74
CA LEU A 30 3.14 -12.88 -9.82
C LEU A 30 2.12 -11.89 -9.23
N LEU A 31 2.52 -10.64 -9.02
CA LEU A 31 1.73 -9.69 -8.23
C LEU A 31 1.09 -8.56 -9.06
N ALA A 32 1.70 -8.15 -10.19
CA ALA A 32 1.31 -6.91 -10.87
C ALA A 32 -0.16 -6.89 -11.30
N ASP A 33 -0.64 -7.96 -11.93
CA ASP A 33 -2.01 -8.01 -12.45
C ASP A 33 -3.04 -8.07 -11.32
N ASP A 34 -2.72 -8.76 -10.23
CA ASP A 34 -3.61 -8.88 -9.09
C ASP A 34 -3.70 -7.54 -8.34
N ILE A 35 -2.58 -6.86 -8.10
CA ILE A 35 -2.57 -5.54 -7.47
C ILE A 35 -3.31 -4.52 -8.34
N ARG A 36 -3.02 -4.47 -9.64
CA ARG A 36 -3.71 -3.54 -10.55
C ARG A 36 -5.21 -3.77 -10.57
N ARG A 37 -5.66 -5.02 -10.67
CA ARG A 37 -7.09 -5.38 -10.64
C ARG A 37 -7.73 -4.98 -9.32
N ALA A 38 -7.10 -5.29 -8.19
CA ALA A 38 -7.59 -5.00 -6.85
C ALA A 38 -7.76 -3.48 -6.63
N VAL A 39 -6.73 -2.70 -6.96
CA VAL A 39 -6.73 -1.24 -6.78
C VAL A 39 -7.74 -0.57 -7.73
N THR A 40 -7.72 -0.92 -9.02
CA THR A 40 -8.64 -0.33 -10.01
C THR A 40 -10.09 -0.64 -9.67
N ALA A 41 -10.41 -1.90 -9.32
CA ALA A 41 -11.77 -2.28 -8.94
C ALA A 41 -12.24 -1.60 -7.64
N ALA A 42 -11.34 -1.34 -6.69
CA ALA A 42 -11.67 -0.66 -5.44
C ALA A 42 -11.93 0.84 -5.65
N VAL A 43 -11.16 1.49 -6.51
CA VAL A 43 -11.28 2.93 -6.79
C VAL A 43 -12.48 3.23 -7.70
N ASP A 44 -12.70 2.45 -8.76
CA ASP A 44 -13.75 2.70 -9.75
C ASP A 44 -15.16 2.48 -9.21
N ARG A 45 -15.36 1.58 -8.24
CA ARG A 45 -16.69 1.23 -7.70
C ARG A 45 -17.35 2.31 -6.85
N ARG A 46 -16.65 3.36 -6.44
CA ARG A 46 -17.13 4.32 -5.43
C ARG A 46 -17.71 5.61 -5.99
N ARG A 47 -17.66 5.87 -7.30
CA ARG A 47 -18.04 7.17 -7.83
C ARG A 47 -18.91 7.09 -9.06
N HIS A 48 -20.11 7.67 -8.89
CA HIS A 48 -20.90 8.15 -10.01
C HIS A 48 -20.65 9.65 -10.20
N SER A 49 -20.43 10.05 -11.44
CA SER A 49 -20.34 11.45 -11.85
C SER A 49 -21.73 11.99 -12.14
N PRO A 50 -22.06 13.22 -11.75
CA PRO A 50 -23.28 13.89 -12.20
C PRO A 50 -23.22 14.31 -13.68
N ILE A 51 -22.02 14.23 -14.31
CA ILE A 51 -21.84 14.63 -15.70
C ILE A 51 -22.20 13.46 -16.63
N PRO A 52 -23.21 13.61 -17.51
CA PRO A 52 -23.62 12.56 -18.43
C PRO A 52 -22.49 12.21 -19.43
N SER A 53 -22.21 10.92 -19.57
CA SER A 53 -21.27 10.40 -20.56
C SER A 53 -21.70 9.02 -21.03
N ALA A 54 -22.13 8.88 -22.28
CA ALA A 54 -22.58 7.59 -22.81
C ALA A 54 -21.51 6.48 -22.70
N ALA A 55 -20.24 6.85 -22.84
CA ALA A 55 -19.10 5.93 -22.71
C ALA A 55 -18.76 5.56 -21.25
N ALA A 56 -19.36 6.23 -20.27
CA ALA A 56 -19.17 5.99 -18.84
C ALA A 56 -20.45 5.51 -18.13
N LEU A 57 -21.48 5.10 -18.88
CA LEU A 57 -22.75 4.65 -18.32
C LEU A 57 -22.55 3.36 -17.48
N ASP A 58 -22.95 3.44 -16.22
CA ASP A 58 -23.07 2.26 -15.34
C ASP A 58 -24.40 1.58 -15.61
N TYR A 59 -24.39 0.66 -16.57
CA TYR A 59 -25.58 -0.12 -16.93
C TYR A 59 -26.17 -0.87 -15.75
N LYS A 60 -25.31 -1.46 -14.91
CA LYS A 60 -25.76 -2.29 -13.79
C LYS A 60 -26.49 -1.49 -12.74
N ASP A 61 -25.94 -0.37 -12.28
CA ASP A 61 -26.58 0.49 -11.28
C ASP A 61 -27.77 1.24 -11.88
N THR A 62 -27.70 1.66 -13.13
CA THR A 62 -28.83 2.28 -13.85
C THR A 62 -30.01 1.32 -13.91
N ILE A 63 -29.81 0.08 -14.34
CA ILE A 63 -30.89 -0.92 -14.39
C ILE A 63 -31.41 -1.21 -12.97
N ARG A 64 -30.52 -1.52 -12.03
CA ARG A 64 -30.89 -1.92 -10.66
C ARG A 64 -31.75 -0.87 -9.96
N ARG A 65 -31.39 0.41 -10.06
CA ARG A 65 -32.07 1.51 -9.37
C ARG A 65 -33.35 1.97 -10.08
N ASN A 66 -33.51 1.62 -11.35
CA ASN A 66 -34.70 1.93 -12.13
C ASN A 66 -35.63 0.72 -12.34
N LEU A 67 -35.42 -0.43 -11.69
CA LEU A 67 -36.27 -1.60 -11.84
C LEU A 67 -37.75 -1.32 -11.56
N LYS A 68 -38.05 -0.40 -10.65
CA LYS A 68 -39.43 0.07 -10.35
C LYS A 68 -40.12 0.73 -11.56
N ASN A 69 -39.38 1.20 -12.51
CA ASN A 69 -39.86 1.90 -13.71
C ASN A 69 -39.96 0.94 -14.94
N TYR A 70 -40.06 -0.37 -14.68
CA TYR A 70 -40.33 -1.34 -15.74
C TYR A 70 -41.79 -1.22 -16.18
N ASN A 71 -41.98 -0.98 -17.47
CA ASN A 71 -43.33 -0.93 -18.07
C ASN A 71 -43.67 -2.30 -18.68
N PRO A 72 -44.63 -3.03 -18.10
CA PRO A 72 -45.02 -4.36 -18.59
C PRO A 72 -45.61 -4.36 -19.99
N ASP A 73 -46.40 -3.32 -20.32
CA ASP A 73 -47.07 -3.21 -21.61
C ASP A 73 -46.08 -3.00 -22.78
N LEU A 74 -45.05 -2.18 -22.53
CA LEU A 74 -44.00 -1.92 -23.49
C LEU A 74 -42.85 -2.95 -23.41
N LYS A 75 -42.86 -3.83 -22.41
CA LYS A 75 -41.79 -4.76 -22.09
C LYS A 75 -40.42 -4.07 -22.06
N ARG A 76 -40.37 -2.84 -21.53
CA ARG A 76 -39.15 -1.99 -21.51
C ARG A 76 -38.95 -1.38 -20.13
N LEU A 77 -37.66 -1.21 -19.76
CA LEU A 77 -37.24 -0.39 -18.66
C LEU A 77 -37.10 1.05 -19.15
N VAL A 78 -37.76 1.99 -18.48
CA VAL A 78 -37.65 3.43 -18.79
C VAL A 78 -36.89 4.10 -17.64
N PRO A 79 -35.57 4.27 -17.75
CA PRO A 79 -34.80 4.88 -16.67
C PRO A 79 -35.17 6.35 -16.48
N GLU A 80 -35.45 6.75 -15.26
CA GLU A 80 -35.57 8.16 -14.86
C GLU A 80 -34.22 8.78 -14.57
N HIS A 81 -33.29 7.98 -14.01
CA HIS A 81 -31.95 8.42 -13.63
C HIS A 81 -30.92 7.49 -14.23
N PHE A 82 -29.91 8.09 -14.85
CA PHE A 82 -28.75 7.41 -15.37
C PHE A 82 -27.57 7.61 -14.43
N TYR A 83 -26.81 6.56 -14.18
CA TYR A 83 -25.62 6.58 -13.35
C TYR A 83 -24.38 6.41 -14.21
N PHE A 84 -23.41 7.30 -14.06
CA PHE A 84 -22.19 7.33 -14.87
C PHE A 84 -20.98 7.16 -13.99
N TYR A 85 -20.04 6.32 -14.41
CA TYR A 85 -18.75 6.24 -13.72
C TYR A 85 -18.00 7.57 -13.82
N ASP A 86 -17.40 7.99 -12.72
CA ASP A 86 -16.56 9.18 -12.71
C ASP A 86 -15.26 8.91 -13.45
N ARG A 87 -15.12 9.50 -14.65
CA ARG A 87 -13.89 9.45 -15.45
C ARG A 87 -12.93 10.59 -15.12
N THR A 88 -13.28 11.49 -14.22
CA THR A 88 -12.42 12.62 -13.82
C THR A 88 -11.30 12.20 -12.85
N THR A 89 -10.87 10.94 -12.89
CA THR A 89 -9.74 10.43 -12.13
C THR A 89 -8.40 11.11 -12.45
N SER A 90 -8.37 12.03 -13.44
CA SER A 90 -7.18 12.81 -13.77
C SER A 90 -6.90 14.00 -12.85
N ASN A 91 -7.84 14.42 -11.99
CA ASN A 91 -7.58 15.48 -11.04
C ASN A 91 -6.75 14.95 -9.86
N ALA A 92 -5.54 15.48 -9.67
CA ALA A 92 -4.62 15.11 -8.60
C ALA A 92 -5.28 15.13 -7.20
N ALA A 93 -6.22 16.05 -6.96
CA ALA A 93 -6.99 16.16 -5.72
C ALA A 93 -7.92 14.95 -5.44
N ASN A 94 -8.11 14.07 -6.39
CA ASN A 94 -9.08 12.97 -6.31
C ASN A 94 -8.44 11.59 -6.18
N LYS A 95 -7.12 11.50 -6.30
CA LYS A 95 -6.36 10.25 -6.20
C LYS A 95 -6.27 9.78 -4.75
N TYR A 96 -6.20 8.47 -4.57
CA TYR A 96 -5.74 7.92 -3.30
C TYR A 96 -4.24 8.18 -3.15
N THR A 97 -3.82 8.56 -1.96
CA THR A 97 -2.40 8.63 -1.61
C THR A 97 -2.03 7.34 -0.86
N VAL A 98 -1.06 6.60 -1.38
CA VAL A 98 -0.48 5.43 -0.71
C VAL A 98 0.94 5.78 -0.32
N ILE A 99 1.22 5.74 0.97
CA ILE A 99 2.55 6.01 1.53
C ILE A 99 3.08 4.70 2.07
N LEU A 100 4.24 4.26 1.56
CA LEU A 100 5.00 3.15 2.11
C LEU A 100 6.20 3.71 2.85
N ASP A 101 6.22 3.55 4.16
CA ASP A 101 7.29 3.93 5.06
C ASP A 101 8.05 2.67 5.45
N VAL A 102 9.24 2.48 4.88
CA VAL A 102 9.96 1.21 4.88
C VAL A 102 11.23 1.32 5.72
N ASP A 103 11.28 0.54 6.76
CA ASP A 103 12.48 0.35 7.57
C ASP A 103 13.56 -0.34 6.74
N GLN A 104 14.76 0.25 6.71
CA GLN A 104 15.91 -0.31 6.02
C GLN A 104 17.00 -0.83 6.97
N SER A 105 16.63 -1.12 8.22
CA SER A 105 17.54 -1.80 9.16
C SER A 105 18.00 -3.16 8.63
N GLY A 106 19.09 -3.69 9.18
CA GLY A 106 19.73 -4.90 8.65
C GLY A 106 18.87 -6.16 8.61
N SER A 107 17.82 -6.23 9.45
CA SER A 107 16.85 -7.33 9.53
C SER A 107 15.81 -7.31 8.39
N MET A 108 15.73 -6.20 7.62
CA MET A 108 14.63 -5.92 6.70
C MET A 108 14.84 -6.40 5.26
N GLY A 109 15.92 -7.13 4.95
CA GLY A 109 16.38 -7.41 3.59
C GLY A 109 15.31 -7.94 2.61
N GLU A 110 14.50 -8.93 3.02
CA GLU A 110 13.42 -9.48 2.16
C GLU A 110 12.26 -8.49 2.02
N SER A 111 11.88 -7.83 3.11
CA SER A 111 10.77 -6.87 3.11
C SER A 111 11.05 -5.68 2.18
N VAL A 112 12.30 -5.23 2.09
CA VAL A 112 12.72 -4.15 1.18
C VAL A 112 12.55 -4.56 -0.28
N ILE A 113 12.86 -5.82 -0.65
CA ILE A 113 12.67 -6.32 -2.02
C ILE A 113 11.18 -6.28 -2.41
N TYR A 114 10.32 -6.81 -1.58
CA TYR A 114 8.88 -6.80 -1.85
C TYR A 114 8.29 -5.39 -1.86
N SER A 115 8.72 -4.53 -0.92
CA SER A 115 8.25 -3.15 -0.86
C SER A 115 8.64 -2.37 -2.10
N SER A 116 9.84 -2.57 -2.67
CA SER A 116 10.24 -1.90 -3.91
C SER A 116 9.37 -2.31 -5.09
N VAL A 117 9.08 -3.60 -5.26
CA VAL A 117 8.22 -4.09 -6.36
C VAL A 117 6.79 -3.56 -6.21
N ILE A 118 6.21 -3.67 -5.01
CA ILE A 118 4.84 -3.21 -4.74
C ILE A 118 4.73 -1.71 -4.98
N SER A 119 5.71 -0.93 -4.56
CA SER A 119 5.74 0.53 -4.76
C SER A 119 5.73 0.91 -6.23
N CYS A 120 6.54 0.26 -7.06
CA CYS A 120 6.58 0.54 -8.48
C CYS A 120 5.30 0.11 -9.21
N ILE A 121 4.71 -1.02 -8.80
CA ILE A 121 3.40 -1.42 -9.32
C ILE A 121 2.34 -0.36 -8.98
N LEU A 122 2.28 0.10 -7.73
CA LEU A 122 1.34 1.12 -7.29
C LEU A 122 1.58 2.46 -7.99
N ALA A 123 2.84 2.87 -8.17
CA ALA A 123 3.21 4.09 -8.87
C ALA A 123 2.75 4.07 -10.34
N SER A 124 2.70 2.89 -10.98
CA SER A 124 2.20 2.73 -12.35
C SER A 124 0.68 2.90 -12.50
N ILE A 125 -0.08 2.96 -11.40
CA ILE A 125 -1.55 3.04 -11.41
C ILE A 125 -1.98 4.51 -11.38
N ALA A 126 -2.59 4.98 -12.46
CA ALA A 126 -2.94 6.39 -12.65
C ALA A 126 -3.88 6.98 -11.57
N SER A 127 -4.70 6.15 -10.92
CA SER A 127 -5.63 6.56 -9.86
C SER A 127 -5.02 6.65 -8.46
N VAL A 128 -3.74 6.32 -8.32
CA VAL A 128 -3.00 6.31 -7.05
C VAL A 128 -1.82 7.27 -7.14
N LYS A 129 -1.56 8.01 -6.05
CA LYS A 129 -0.34 8.79 -5.82
C LYS A 129 0.50 8.00 -4.83
N THR A 130 1.55 7.37 -5.31
CA THR A 130 2.42 6.56 -4.46
C THR A 130 3.58 7.40 -3.91
N ARG A 131 3.89 7.22 -2.65
CA ARG A 131 5.07 7.74 -1.98
C ARG A 131 5.82 6.59 -1.34
N ILE A 132 7.13 6.57 -1.48
CA ILE A 132 7.98 5.61 -0.79
C ILE A 132 9.08 6.35 -0.03
N VAL A 133 9.14 6.07 1.25
CA VAL A 133 10.13 6.62 2.18
C VAL A 133 10.87 5.45 2.79
N ALA A 134 12.18 5.49 2.73
CA ALA A 134 13.05 4.56 3.42
C ALA A 134 13.66 5.25 4.64
N PHE A 135 13.79 4.54 5.74
CA PHE A 135 14.37 5.12 6.94
C PHE A 135 15.25 4.13 7.72
N ASP A 136 16.24 4.70 8.36
CA ASP A 136 17.03 4.16 9.47
C ASP A 136 17.08 5.24 10.57
N THR A 137 18.23 5.80 10.89
CA THR A 137 18.38 7.07 11.65
C THR A 137 18.25 8.30 10.74
N LYS A 138 18.27 8.09 9.41
CA LYS A 138 18.04 9.09 8.37
C LYS A 138 16.80 8.72 7.57
N ILE A 139 16.27 9.72 6.90
CA ILE A 139 15.09 9.55 6.02
C ILE A 139 15.55 9.77 4.59
N THR A 140 15.16 8.86 3.71
CA THR A 140 15.41 8.95 2.27
C THR A 140 14.08 8.83 1.53
N ASP A 141 13.67 9.89 0.82
CA ASP A 141 12.51 9.85 -0.07
C ASP A 141 12.94 9.21 -1.40
N LEU A 142 12.39 8.04 -1.69
CA LEU A 142 12.69 7.24 -2.88
C LEU A 142 11.57 7.32 -3.92
N THR A 143 10.63 8.23 -3.77
CA THR A 143 9.44 8.33 -4.63
C THR A 143 9.76 8.49 -6.11
N GLU A 144 10.78 9.27 -6.43
CA GLU A 144 11.21 9.51 -7.82
C GLU A 144 11.87 8.28 -8.47
N GLN A 145 12.30 7.31 -7.67
CA GLN A 145 12.95 6.07 -8.13
C GLN A 145 11.94 4.94 -8.39
N CYS A 146 10.66 5.18 -8.20
CA CYS A 146 9.60 4.17 -8.40
C CYS A 146 9.34 3.76 -9.85
N GLU A 147 10.09 4.27 -10.82
CA GLU A 147 9.96 3.88 -12.24
C GLU A 147 10.56 2.49 -12.50
N ASP A 148 11.65 2.15 -11.82
CA ASP A 148 12.33 0.85 -11.92
C ASP A 148 12.48 0.21 -10.53
N PRO A 149 11.87 -0.95 -10.26
CA PRO A 149 11.99 -1.64 -8.98
C PRO A 149 13.42 -2.01 -8.60
N VAL A 150 14.28 -2.21 -9.58
CA VAL A 150 15.71 -2.54 -9.33
C VAL A 150 16.46 -1.30 -8.89
N ASP A 151 16.24 -0.15 -9.55
CA ASP A 151 16.85 1.12 -9.16
C ASP A 151 16.35 1.56 -7.78
N LEU A 152 15.05 1.42 -7.52
CA LEU A 152 14.48 1.66 -6.22
C LEU A 152 15.14 0.78 -5.15
N LEU A 153 15.29 -0.52 -5.40
CA LEU A 153 15.93 -1.44 -4.47
C LEU A 153 17.39 -1.04 -4.17
N PHE A 154 18.12 -0.54 -5.17
CA PHE A 154 19.48 -0.02 -4.97
C PHE A 154 19.50 1.33 -4.23
N GLY A 155 18.39 2.05 -4.17
CA GLY A 155 18.22 3.26 -3.36
C GLY A 155 18.21 2.98 -1.86
N PHE A 156 17.73 1.81 -1.43
CA PHE A 156 17.77 1.41 -0.02
C PHE A 156 19.19 1.19 0.46
N GLN A 157 19.47 1.64 1.69
CA GLN A 157 20.79 1.47 2.35
C GLN A 157 20.59 0.62 3.60
N LEU A 158 20.66 -0.71 3.45
CA LEU A 158 20.48 -1.62 4.57
C LEU A 158 21.55 -1.44 5.63
N GLY A 159 21.12 -1.13 6.85
CA GLY A 159 21.99 -0.95 8.02
C GLY A 159 21.61 0.25 8.87
N GLY A 160 22.34 0.48 9.95
CA GLY A 160 22.11 1.60 10.85
C GLY A 160 21.15 1.28 12.02
N GLY A 161 20.85 2.30 12.82
CA GLY A 161 19.81 2.24 13.85
C GLY A 161 18.44 2.59 13.25
N THR A 162 17.40 2.62 14.10
CA THR A 162 16.01 2.81 13.67
C THR A 162 15.37 3.96 14.44
N ASP A 163 14.82 4.96 13.73
CA ASP A 163 14.04 6.08 14.28
C ASP A 163 12.73 6.19 13.52
N ILE A 164 11.77 5.31 13.88
CA ILE A 164 10.46 5.20 13.22
C ILE A 164 9.65 6.48 13.45
N GLU A 165 9.69 7.05 14.66
CA GLU A 165 8.93 8.26 14.99
C GLU A 165 9.25 9.41 14.05
N LYS A 166 10.53 9.60 13.76
CA LYS A 166 11.01 10.65 12.86
C LYS A 166 10.53 10.42 11.43
N SER A 167 10.54 9.17 10.95
CA SER A 167 10.05 8.84 9.62
C SER A 167 8.55 9.02 9.49
N VAL A 168 7.78 8.56 10.46
CA VAL A 168 6.32 8.79 10.52
C VAL A 168 6.01 10.29 10.53
N ALA A 169 6.78 11.10 11.29
CA ALA A 169 6.64 12.55 11.28
C ALA A 169 6.87 13.17 9.90
N TYR A 170 7.86 12.67 9.17
CA TYR A 170 8.13 13.10 7.81
C TYR A 170 6.99 12.70 6.87
N CYS A 171 6.48 11.49 6.98
CA CYS A 171 5.38 11.00 6.14
C CYS A 171 4.07 11.77 6.35
N GLN A 172 3.80 12.28 7.55
CA GLN A 172 2.58 13.04 7.87
C GLN A 172 2.41 14.28 6.99
N GLN A 173 3.48 14.92 6.53
CA GLN A 173 3.41 16.09 5.67
C GLN A 173 2.78 15.83 4.28
N PHE A 174 2.71 14.57 3.85
CA PHE A 174 2.11 14.17 2.57
C PHE A 174 0.63 13.78 2.66
N MET A 175 0.04 13.82 3.86
CA MET A 175 -1.34 13.39 4.13
C MET A 175 -2.35 14.53 3.93
N GLU A 176 -2.40 15.08 2.70
CA GLU A 176 -3.27 16.20 2.34
C GLU A 176 -4.77 15.88 2.51
N ASN A 177 -5.15 14.64 2.25
CA ASN A 177 -6.52 14.14 2.38
C ASN A 177 -6.54 12.84 3.20
N PRO A 178 -6.68 12.94 4.54
CA PRO A 178 -6.61 11.78 5.42
C PRO A 178 -7.56 10.65 5.04
N GLY A 179 -8.82 10.96 4.69
CA GLY A 179 -9.82 9.94 4.31
C GLY A 179 -9.54 9.22 2.98
N LYS A 180 -8.50 9.66 2.23
CA LYS A 180 -8.00 9.01 1.01
C LYS A 180 -6.53 8.63 1.10
N THR A 181 -5.99 8.61 2.30
CA THR A 181 -4.59 8.25 2.54
C THR A 181 -4.53 6.85 3.18
N LEU A 182 -3.75 5.99 2.56
CA LEU A 182 -3.32 4.71 3.10
C LEU A 182 -1.86 4.85 3.49
N PHE A 183 -1.55 4.59 4.74
CA PHE A 183 -0.20 4.61 5.27
C PHE A 183 0.21 3.20 5.70
N PHE A 184 1.25 2.67 5.08
CA PHE A 184 1.85 1.38 5.40
C PHE A 184 3.20 1.60 6.05
N LEU A 185 3.33 1.22 7.32
CA LEU A 185 4.61 1.11 8.01
C LEU A 185 5.11 -0.32 7.89
N VAL A 186 6.24 -0.51 7.22
CA VAL A 186 6.90 -1.81 7.06
C VAL A 186 8.14 -1.83 7.94
N SER A 187 8.07 -2.50 9.09
CA SER A 187 9.13 -2.50 10.11
C SER A 187 9.01 -3.67 11.07
N ASP A 188 10.08 -4.01 11.77
CA ASP A 188 10.08 -4.88 12.95
C ASP A 188 9.68 -4.13 14.23
N LEU A 189 9.38 -2.85 14.13
CA LEU A 189 9.00 -1.96 15.23
C LEU A 189 10.06 -1.82 16.33
N MET A 190 11.32 -2.16 16.06
CA MET A 190 12.43 -1.97 17.02
C MET A 190 12.83 -0.48 17.10
N GLU A 191 11.94 0.33 17.67
CA GLU A 191 12.11 1.78 17.81
C GLU A 191 13.29 2.12 18.72
N GLY A 192 14.33 2.72 18.14
CA GLY A 192 15.50 3.20 18.86
C GLY A 192 15.38 4.63 19.39
N GLY A 193 14.35 5.37 18.93
CA GLY A 193 14.14 6.77 19.27
C GLY A 193 13.01 6.98 20.29
N ASN A 194 11.92 7.65 19.88
CA ASN A 194 10.83 8.10 20.76
C ASN A 194 9.58 7.23 20.64
N ARG A 195 9.53 6.11 21.39
CA ARG A 195 8.38 5.18 21.41
C ARG A 195 7.04 5.85 21.72
N ALA A 196 7.01 6.77 22.67
CA ALA A 196 5.78 7.47 23.04
C ALA A 196 5.32 8.42 21.91
N GLY A 197 6.26 9.09 21.27
CA GLY A 197 6.00 9.91 20.09
C GLY A 197 5.43 9.12 18.92
N LEU A 198 6.04 7.97 18.61
CA LEU A 198 5.56 7.05 17.56
C LEU A 198 4.09 6.67 17.78
N LEU A 199 3.77 6.18 18.97
CA LEU A 199 2.41 5.74 19.31
C LEU A 199 1.40 6.90 19.23
N ARG A 200 1.80 8.10 19.66
CA ARG A 200 0.97 9.30 19.55
C ARG A 200 0.69 9.63 18.09
N ARG A 201 1.71 9.64 17.22
CA ARG A 201 1.54 9.94 15.78
C ARG A 201 0.66 8.94 15.07
N ILE A 202 0.83 7.64 15.33
CA ILE A 202 -0.04 6.61 14.76
C ILE A 202 -1.50 6.83 15.16
N ARG A 203 -1.75 7.19 16.43
CA ARG A 203 -3.09 7.53 16.92
C ARG A 203 -3.65 8.76 16.21
N GLU A 204 -2.90 9.85 16.14
CA GLU A 204 -3.29 11.09 15.46
C GLU A 204 -3.64 10.85 13.99
N MET A 205 -2.85 10.05 13.26
CA MET A 205 -3.14 9.67 11.87
C MET A 205 -4.46 8.91 11.76
N LYS A 206 -4.68 7.90 12.62
CA LYS A 206 -5.93 7.16 12.61
C LYS A 206 -7.13 8.04 12.94
N GLU A 207 -7.05 8.86 13.97
CA GLU A 207 -8.12 9.77 14.38
C GLU A 207 -8.43 10.82 13.31
N SER A 208 -7.45 11.22 12.50
CA SER A 208 -7.67 12.10 11.35
C SER A 208 -8.35 11.43 10.17
N GLY A 209 -8.50 10.10 10.18
CA GLY A 209 -9.14 9.32 9.13
C GLY A 209 -8.20 8.65 8.14
N VAL A 210 -6.88 8.68 8.38
CA VAL A 210 -5.90 7.90 7.61
C VAL A 210 -6.11 6.41 7.88
N THR A 211 -6.09 5.60 6.82
CA THR A 211 -6.01 4.14 6.97
C THR A 211 -4.57 3.76 7.25
N VAL A 212 -4.27 3.47 8.51
CA VAL A 212 -2.93 3.06 8.96
C VAL A 212 -2.85 1.55 9.05
N VAL A 213 -1.77 0.96 8.53
CA VAL A 213 -1.47 -0.47 8.59
C VAL A 213 0.01 -0.65 8.93
N CYS A 214 0.32 -1.45 9.95
CA CYS A 214 1.68 -1.85 10.26
C CYS A 214 1.93 -3.26 9.74
N LEU A 215 2.85 -3.39 8.81
CA LEU A 215 3.28 -4.66 8.24
C LEU A 215 4.56 -5.10 8.94
N LEU A 216 4.44 -6.14 9.74
CA LEU A 216 5.55 -6.71 10.47
C LEU A 216 6.39 -7.60 9.57
N THR A 217 7.69 -7.60 9.79
CA THR A 217 8.62 -8.46 9.08
C THR A 217 8.55 -9.89 9.58
N ILE A 218 8.78 -10.82 8.67
CA ILE A 218 9.02 -12.23 8.98
C ILE A 218 10.53 -12.43 8.84
N ALA A 219 11.19 -12.81 9.93
CA ALA A 219 12.62 -13.13 9.89
C ALA A 219 12.89 -14.41 9.10
N ASP A 220 14.14 -14.58 8.67
CA ASP A 220 14.64 -15.81 8.06
C ASP A 220 14.22 -17.04 8.88
N GLY A 221 13.50 -17.97 8.26
CA GLY A 221 12.97 -19.15 8.92
C GLY A 221 11.50 -19.08 9.38
N GLY A 222 10.76 -18.01 8.97
CA GLY A 222 9.31 -17.93 9.16
C GLY A 222 8.83 -17.55 10.56
N LYS A 223 9.75 -17.20 11.48
CA LYS A 223 9.37 -16.70 12.79
C LYS A 223 9.28 -15.19 12.80
N PRO A 224 8.17 -14.60 13.26
CA PRO A 224 8.06 -13.15 13.43
C PRO A 224 9.12 -12.64 14.40
N TYR A 225 9.85 -11.62 14.00
CA TYR A 225 10.80 -10.91 14.86
C TYR A 225 10.43 -9.43 14.88
N TYR A 226 9.84 -8.97 15.96
CA TYR A 226 9.39 -7.57 16.12
C TYR A 226 9.19 -7.20 17.59
N ASP A 227 9.09 -5.90 17.89
CA ASP A 227 8.75 -5.42 19.23
C ASP A 227 7.27 -5.69 19.56
N GLU A 228 7.01 -6.77 20.31
CA GLU A 228 5.65 -7.19 20.69
C GLU A 228 4.93 -6.14 21.55
N GLN A 229 5.65 -5.34 22.34
CA GLN A 229 5.04 -4.32 23.19
C GLN A 229 4.50 -3.16 22.36
N ILE A 230 5.28 -2.68 21.39
CA ILE A 230 4.84 -1.63 20.46
C ILE A 230 3.72 -2.16 19.58
N ALA A 231 3.87 -3.34 18.99
CA ALA A 231 2.83 -3.97 18.17
C ALA A 231 1.51 -4.13 18.94
N GLY A 232 1.55 -4.60 20.20
CA GLY A 232 0.36 -4.73 21.04
C GLY A 232 -0.30 -3.40 21.35
N ARG A 233 0.47 -2.33 21.56
CA ARG A 233 -0.07 -0.97 21.76
C ARG A 233 -0.71 -0.41 20.50
N ILE A 234 -0.10 -0.63 19.33
CA ILE A 234 -0.67 -0.23 18.03
C ILE A 234 -1.98 -0.98 17.77
N ALA A 235 -1.99 -2.30 17.99
CA ALA A 235 -3.20 -3.11 17.84
C ALA A 235 -4.32 -2.67 18.83
N SER A 236 -3.98 -2.25 20.05
CA SER A 236 -4.95 -1.73 21.04
C SER A 236 -5.61 -0.42 20.61
N MET A 237 -5.05 0.31 19.64
CA MET A 237 -5.65 1.49 19.00
C MET A 237 -6.53 1.12 17.80
N ASP A 238 -6.81 -0.19 17.61
CA ASP A 238 -7.54 -0.70 16.45
C ASP A 238 -6.84 -0.36 15.11
N VAL A 239 -5.51 -0.39 15.11
CA VAL A 239 -4.67 -0.29 13.93
C VAL A 239 -4.16 -1.69 13.60
N PRO A 240 -4.43 -2.21 12.39
CA PRO A 240 -3.95 -3.52 11.96
C PRO A 240 -2.43 -3.60 12.02
N CYS A 241 -1.92 -4.60 12.73
CA CYS A 241 -0.49 -4.80 12.95
C CYS A 241 -0.17 -6.29 12.85
N PHE A 242 0.35 -6.73 11.70
CA PHE A 242 0.54 -8.15 11.41
C PHE A 242 1.58 -8.39 10.32
N ALA A 243 2.13 -9.60 10.30
CA ALA A 243 2.97 -10.05 9.20
C ALA A 243 2.10 -10.44 8.00
N CYS A 244 2.42 -9.93 6.82
CA CYS A 244 1.67 -10.17 5.60
C CYS A 244 2.57 -10.83 4.54
N ASN A 245 2.14 -11.98 4.05
CA ASN A 245 2.78 -12.58 2.88
C ASN A 245 2.54 -11.66 1.66
N PRO A 246 3.56 -11.35 0.85
CA PRO A 246 3.43 -10.52 -0.35
C PRO A 246 2.31 -10.93 -1.30
N GLN A 247 2.01 -12.21 -1.40
CA GLN A 247 0.88 -12.74 -2.21
C GLN A 247 -0.50 -12.27 -1.72
N LYS A 248 -0.60 -11.82 -0.45
CA LYS A 248 -1.83 -11.29 0.14
C LYS A 248 -1.96 -9.76 0.02
N MET A 249 -0.93 -9.09 -0.49
CA MET A 249 -0.96 -7.63 -0.69
C MET A 249 -2.08 -7.15 -1.62
N PRO A 250 -2.42 -7.83 -2.73
CA PRO A 250 -3.54 -7.41 -3.57
C PRO A 250 -4.85 -7.35 -2.79
N GLU A 251 -5.14 -8.38 -1.98
CA GLU A 251 -6.35 -8.46 -1.16
C GLU A 251 -6.35 -7.38 -0.05
N LEU A 252 -5.21 -7.18 0.62
CA LEU A 252 -5.05 -6.14 1.63
C LEU A 252 -5.32 -4.74 1.05
N LEU A 253 -4.71 -4.42 -0.09
CA LEU A 253 -4.91 -3.14 -0.78
C LEU A 253 -6.37 -2.93 -1.20
N GLU A 254 -7.01 -3.97 -1.75
CA GLU A 254 -8.42 -3.92 -2.13
C GLU A 254 -9.32 -3.63 -0.92
N ARG A 255 -9.11 -4.34 0.19
CA ARG A 255 -9.88 -4.16 1.43
C ARG A 255 -9.64 -2.76 2.03
N ALA A 256 -8.39 -2.31 2.09
CA ALA A 256 -8.03 -0.98 2.59
C ALA A 256 -8.67 0.14 1.77
N LEU A 257 -8.58 0.08 0.44
CA LEU A 257 -9.19 1.06 -0.46
C LEU A 257 -10.72 1.05 -0.39
N LYS A 258 -11.35 -0.10 -0.12
CA LYS A 258 -12.80 -0.23 0.10
C LYS A 258 -13.23 0.21 1.50
N GLY A 259 -12.31 0.50 2.42
CA GLY A 259 -12.59 0.83 3.83
C GLY A 259 -13.24 -0.33 4.57
N GLN A 260 -12.86 -1.56 4.23
CA GLN A 260 -13.29 -2.76 4.94
C GLN A 260 -12.50 -2.95 6.23
N ASP A 261 -13.01 -3.76 7.15
CA ASP A 261 -12.33 -4.06 8.41
C ASP A 261 -11.06 -4.89 8.17
N LEU A 262 -9.90 -4.26 8.35
CA LEU A 262 -8.60 -4.89 8.18
C LEU A 262 -8.20 -5.74 9.38
N ASN A 263 -8.79 -5.52 10.57
CA ASN A 263 -8.58 -6.39 11.73
C ASN A 263 -9.27 -7.75 11.54
N ALA A 264 -10.40 -7.78 10.83
CA ALA A 264 -11.02 -9.04 10.40
C ALA A 264 -10.09 -9.80 9.44
N PHE A 265 -9.49 -9.10 8.48
CA PHE A 265 -8.50 -9.68 7.56
C PHE A 265 -7.28 -10.26 8.29
N GLN A 266 -6.74 -9.55 9.26
CA GLN A 266 -5.65 -10.04 10.12
C GLN A 266 -6.03 -11.36 10.81
N LYS A 267 -7.25 -11.46 11.36
CA LYS A 267 -7.74 -12.69 12.01
C LYS A 267 -7.90 -13.86 11.02
N GLU A 268 -8.33 -13.59 9.80
CA GLU A 268 -8.43 -14.59 8.73
C GLU A 268 -7.04 -15.15 8.37
N LEU A 269 -6.03 -14.27 8.22
CA LEU A 269 -4.65 -14.68 7.95
C LEU A 269 -4.07 -15.55 9.06
N SER A 270 -4.28 -15.18 10.31
CA SER A 270 -3.79 -15.94 11.47
C SER A 270 -4.39 -17.35 11.55
N ARG A 271 -5.63 -17.55 11.08
CA ARG A 271 -6.29 -18.86 11.03
C ARG A 271 -5.80 -19.74 9.86
N SER A 272 -5.36 -19.11 8.78
CA SER A 272 -4.88 -19.83 7.58
C SER A 272 -3.42 -20.30 7.73
N SER A 273 -2.69 -19.80 8.72
CA SER A 273 -1.29 -20.12 9.01
C SER A 273 -1.12 -21.21 10.08
N ASN A 274 -2.19 -21.68 10.70
CA ASN A 274 -2.27 -22.81 11.62
C ASN A 274 -2.87 -24.04 10.89
#